data_0934127be00543537006c5ab78f9c6fc
#
_entry.id   0934127be00543537006c5ab78f9c6fc
#
_cell.length_a   1.000
_cell.length_b   1.000
_cell.length_c   1.000
_cell.angle_alpha   90.00
_cell.angle_beta   90.00
_cell.angle_gamma   90.00
#
_symmetry.space_group_name_H-M   'P 1'
#
loop_
_entity.id
_entity.type
_entity.pdbx_description
1 polymer ?
#
loop_
_entity_poly.entity_id
_entity_poly.type
_entity_poly.pdbx_seq_one_letter_code
_entity_poly.pdbx_strand_id
1 'polypeptide(L)'
;MARNTDIMRTAQRQLDSVVGWGRLPDHSDIDDLPYIVAIVKETLRWAPPAPVGTLHRLMEDDVYRGMFIPGGATIVENIWWGSSLMVHWVVN
;
A
#
# COMPACT_ATOMS: atom_id res chain seq x y z
N MET A 1 3.09 11.44 -9.53
CA MET A 1 2.31 11.78 -10.76
C MET A 1 2.91 12.96 -11.52
N ALA A 2 3.16 14.11 -10.91
CA ALA A 2 3.70 15.29 -11.64
C ALA A 2 5.06 15.05 -12.36
N ARG A 3 5.89 14.16 -11.86
CA ARG A 3 7.17 13.78 -12.49
C ARG A 3 7.05 12.69 -13.58
N ASN A 4 5.93 11.98 -13.63
CA ASN A 4 5.70 10.84 -14.53
C ASN A 4 4.43 11.11 -15.35
N THR A 5 4.53 11.99 -16.32
CA THR A 5 3.39 12.45 -17.14
C THR A 5 2.77 11.33 -17.97
N ASP A 6 3.55 10.32 -18.37
CA ASP A 6 3.05 9.20 -19.16
C ASP A 6 2.15 8.26 -18.33
N ILE A 7 2.53 8.01 -17.06
CA ILE A 7 1.70 7.28 -16.09
C ILE A 7 0.39 8.04 -15.87
N MET A 8 0.47 9.35 -15.68
CA MET A 8 -0.70 10.20 -15.49
C MET A 8 -1.65 10.15 -16.69
N ARG A 9 -1.13 10.29 -17.91
CA ARG A 9 -1.94 10.24 -19.13
C ARG A 9 -2.58 8.87 -19.36
N THR A 10 -1.88 7.79 -19.01
CA THR A 10 -2.44 6.44 -19.12
C THR A 10 -3.56 6.23 -18.11
N ALA A 11 -3.38 6.70 -16.87
CA ALA A 11 -4.41 6.68 -15.83
C ALA A 11 -5.65 7.48 -16.25
N GLN A 12 -5.47 8.68 -16.78
CA GLN A 12 -6.56 9.52 -17.29
C GLN A 12 -7.33 8.83 -18.41
N ARG A 13 -6.63 8.26 -19.41
CA ARG A 13 -7.29 7.55 -20.50
C ARG A 13 -8.15 6.38 -20.00
N GLN A 14 -7.66 5.61 -19.03
CA GLN A 14 -8.46 4.52 -18.46
C GLN A 14 -9.69 5.08 -17.72
N LEU A 15 -9.50 6.12 -16.91
CA LEU A 15 -10.60 6.76 -16.20
C LEU A 15 -11.67 7.29 -17.15
N ASP A 16 -11.25 8.03 -18.18
CA ASP A 16 -12.16 8.61 -19.17
C ASP A 16 -12.92 7.53 -19.97
N SER A 17 -12.28 6.37 -20.20
CA SER A 17 -12.93 5.27 -20.93
C SER A 17 -13.97 4.51 -20.12
N VAL A 18 -13.79 4.41 -18.79
CA VAL A 18 -14.68 3.65 -17.89
C VAL A 18 -15.75 4.55 -17.28
N VAL A 19 -15.36 5.70 -16.77
CA VAL A 19 -16.25 6.61 -16.03
C VAL A 19 -16.87 7.67 -16.94
N GLY A 20 -16.11 8.14 -17.93
CA GLY A 20 -16.52 9.23 -18.80
C GLY A 20 -16.47 10.61 -18.10
N TRP A 21 -17.09 11.61 -18.71
CA TRP A 21 -17.03 13.01 -18.26
C TRP A 21 -18.24 13.47 -17.43
N GLY A 22 -19.26 12.64 -17.32
CA GLY A 22 -20.56 13.02 -16.73
C GLY A 22 -20.70 12.78 -15.24
N ARG A 23 -19.79 12.03 -14.63
CA ARG A 23 -19.85 11.67 -13.19
C ARG A 23 -18.46 11.50 -12.59
N LEU A 24 -18.40 11.46 -11.27
CA LEU A 24 -17.18 11.06 -10.54
C LEU A 24 -17.06 9.52 -10.49
N PRO A 25 -15.84 8.98 -10.38
CA PRO A 25 -15.62 7.55 -10.13
C PRO A 25 -16.30 7.12 -8.83
N ASP A 26 -16.84 5.90 -8.84
CA ASP A 26 -17.45 5.28 -7.68
C ASP A 26 -16.75 3.95 -7.35
N HIS A 27 -17.06 3.41 -6.19
CA HIS A 27 -16.49 2.13 -5.72
C HIS A 27 -16.79 0.96 -6.66
N SER A 28 -17.94 1.00 -7.35
CA SER A 28 -18.33 0.01 -8.36
C SER A 28 -17.43 0.00 -9.60
N ASP A 29 -16.67 1.06 -9.87
CA ASP A 29 -15.78 1.16 -11.03
C ASP A 29 -14.40 0.51 -10.78
N ILE A 30 -14.08 0.13 -9.55
CA ILE A 30 -12.74 -0.33 -9.15
C ILE A 30 -12.28 -1.54 -9.97
N ASP A 31 -13.18 -2.49 -10.22
CA ASP A 31 -12.86 -3.71 -10.95
C ASP A 31 -12.49 -3.45 -12.43
N ASP A 32 -13.02 -2.36 -12.99
CA ASP A 32 -12.76 -1.92 -14.35
C ASP A 32 -11.59 -0.93 -14.46
N LEU A 33 -10.97 -0.58 -13.32
CA LEU A 33 -9.86 0.39 -13.23
C LEU A 33 -8.54 -0.24 -12.72
N PRO A 34 -8.06 -1.37 -13.27
CA PRO A 34 -6.91 -2.11 -12.75
C PRO A 34 -5.63 -1.28 -12.73
N TYR A 35 -5.42 -0.39 -13.71
CA TYR A 35 -4.23 0.46 -13.75
C TYR A 35 -4.26 1.53 -12.65
N ILE A 36 -5.41 2.14 -12.37
CA ILE A 36 -5.59 3.07 -11.26
C ILE A 36 -5.34 2.36 -9.92
N VAL A 37 -5.90 1.17 -9.75
CA VAL A 37 -5.68 0.34 -8.55
C VAL A 37 -4.19 0.03 -8.35
N ALA A 38 -3.48 -0.33 -9.43
CA ALA A 38 -2.04 -0.57 -9.39
C ALA A 38 -1.25 0.68 -8.98
N ILE A 39 -1.60 1.86 -9.49
CA ILE A 39 -0.98 3.13 -9.08
C ILE A 39 -1.19 3.41 -7.59
N VAL A 40 -2.42 3.20 -7.09
CA VAL A 40 -2.73 3.40 -5.66
C VAL A 40 -1.89 2.46 -4.80
N LYS A 41 -1.85 1.17 -5.12
CA LYS A 41 -1.05 0.17 -4.41
C LYS A 41 0.43 0.54 -4.42
N GLU A 42 0.97 0.93 -5.57
CA GLU A 42 2.37 1.31 -5.70
C GLU A 42 2.70 2.61 -4.94
N THR A 43 1.79 3.57 -4.91
CA THR A 43 1.95 4.80 -4.15
C THR A 43 2.03 4.50 -2.64
N LEU A 44 1.14 3.65 -2.14
CA LEU A 44 1.14 3.22 -0.73
C LEU A 44 2.37 2.39 -0.38
N ARG A 45 2.84 1.56 -1.31
CA ARG A 45 4.08 0.81 -1.14
C ARG A 45 5.30 1.73 -1.06
N TRP A 46 5.39 2.69 -1.98
CA TRP A 46 6.56 3.58 -2.09
C TRP A 46 6.63 4.62 -0.98
N ALA A 47 5.48 5.16 -0.57
CA ALA A 47 5.39 6.20 0.46
C ALA A 47 4.19 5.91 1.39
N PRO A 48 4.32 4.91 2.29
CA PRO A 48 3.26 4.61 3.24
C PRO A 48 3.00 5.82 4.14
N PRO A 49 1.73 6.18 4.38
CA PRO A 49 1.37 7.35 5.20
C PRO A 49 1.78 7.19 6.68
N ALA A 50 1.93 5.94 7.15
CA ALA A 50 2.40 5.61 8.47
C ALA A 50 3.60 4.63 8.39
N PRO A 51 4.82 5.12 8.15
CA PRO A 51 5.98 4.28 7.86
C PRO A 51 6.39 3.36 9.02
N VAL A 52 6.08 3.72 10.25
CA VAL A 52 6.32 2.91 11.45
C VAL A 52 5.04 2.30 12.05
N GLY A 53 3.92 2.38 11.33
CA GLY A 53 2.65 1.85 11.81
C GLY A 53 2.15 2.48 13.11
N THR A 54 1.24 1.78 13.78
CA THR A 54 0.78 2.12 15.11
C THR A 54 1.52 1.29 16.15
N LEU A 55 1.78 1.89 17.32
CA LEU A 55 2.41 1.17 18.41
C LEU A 55 1.44 0.13 18.99
N HIS A 56 1.88 -1.11 19.09
CA HIS A 56 1.16 -2.20 19.73
C HIS A 56 1.84 -2.60 21.03
N ARG A 57 1.07 -3.06 21.99
CA ARG A 57 1.58 -3.61 23.25
C ARG A 57 1.35 -5.12 23.27
N LEU A 58 2.42 -5.86 23.54
CA LEU A 58 2.31 -7.30 23.76
C LEU A 58 1.59 -7.54 25.10
N MET A 59 0.53 -8.34 25.10
CA MET A 59 -0.29 -8.53 26.29
C MET A 59 0.27 -9.58 27.24
N GLU A 60 0.97 -10.59 26.71
CA GLU A 60 1.54 -11.71 27.44
C GLU A 60 2.96 -11.99 26.90
N ASP A 61 3.75 -12.75 27.65
CA ASP A 61 5.07 -13.21 27.18
C ASP A 61 4.94 -14.07 25.92
N ASP A 62 5.82 -13.87 24.96
CA ASP A 62 5.83 -14.62 23.70
C ASP A 62 7.25 -14.99 23.28
N VAL A 63 7.37 -15.97 22.38
CA VAL A 63 8.64 -16.37 21.78
C VAL A 63 8.52 -16.37 20.26
N TYR A 64 9.23 -15.46 19.61
CA TYR A 64 9.30 -15.39 18.15
C TYR A 64 10.68 -15.85 17.64
N ARG A 65 10.71 -16.92 16.86
CA ARG A 65 11.95 -17.51 16.30
C ARG A 65 13.05 -17.76 17.33
N GLY A 66 12.68 -18.21 18.53
CA GLY A 66 13.60 -18.46 19.64
C GLY A 66 14.00 -17.22 20.43
N MET A 67 13.52 -16.03 20.09
CA MET A 67 13.73 -14.79 20.85
C MET A 67 12.57 -14.58 21.81
N PHE A 68 12.88 -14.46 23.11
CA PHE A 68 11.89 -14.15 24.13
C PHE A 68 11.49 -12.68 24.06
N ILE A 69 10.18 -12.42 24.06
CA ILE A 69 9.60 -11.07 24.07
C ILE A 69 8.72 -10.96 25.32
N PRO A 70 9.07 -10.10 26.29
CA PRO A 70 8.31 -9.98 27.52
C PRO A 70 6.94 -9.34 27.30
N GLY A 71 5.94 -9.76 28.04
CA GLY A 71 4.66 -9.08 28.15
C GLY A 71 4.83 -7.63 28.53
N GLY A 72 4.01 -6.76 27.93
CA GLY A 72 4.14 -5.32 28.08
C GLY A 72 5.14 -4.64 27.14
N ALA A 73 5.92 -5.42 26.37
CA ALA A 73 6.82 -4.85 25.36
C ALA A 73 6.04 -4.06 24.29
N THR A 74 6.61 -2.94 23.88
CA THR A 74 6.08 -2.15 22.77
C THR A 74 6.56 -2.75 21.44
N ILE A 75 5.63 -3.14 20.59
CA ILE A 75 5.89 -3.64 19.25
C ILE A 75 5.70 -2.51 18.25
N VAL A 76 6.71 -2.29 17.43
CA VAL A 76 6.72 -1.26 16.38
C VAL A 76 6.79 -1.94 15.02
N GLU A 77 5.77 -1.75 14.19
CA GLU A 77 5.75 -2.27 12.83
C GLU A 77 6.62 -1.39 11.92
N ASN A 78 7.62 -1.98 11.28
CA ASN A 78 8.39 -1.28 10.25
C ASN A 78 7.74 -1.47 8.87
N ILE A 79 6.64 -0.74 8.61
CA ILE A 79 5.89 -0.81 7.36
C ILE A 79 6.75 -0.35 6.17
N TRP A 80 7.57 0.67 6.35
CA TRP A 80 8.49 1.16 5.32
C TRP A 80 9.41 0.06 4.81
N TRP A 81 10.07 -0.66 5.71
CA TRP A 81 10.99 -1.74 5.35
C TRP A 81 10.25 -2.95 4.78
N GLY A 82 9.14 -3.33 5.40
CA GLY A 82 8.30 -4.45 4.96
C GLY A 82 7.75 -4.23 3.55
N SER A 83 7.23 -3.04 3.25
CA SER A 83 6.73 -2.71 1.91
C SER A 83 7.83 -2.64 0.85
N SER A 84 9.04 -2.25 1.21
CA SER A 84 10.20 -2.22 0.31
C SER A 84 10.72 -3.62 -0.03
N LEU A 85 10.63 -4.58 0.91
CA LEU A 85 11.03 -5.98 0.70
C LEU A 85 10.04 -6.76 -0.17
N MET A 86 8.76 -6.41 -0.16
CA MET A 86 7.74 -7.10 -0.98
C MET A 86 8.00 -7.01 -2.48
N VAL A 87 8.75 -6.03 -2.96
CA VAL A 87 9.14 -5.94 -4.38
C VAL A 87 9.96 -7.15 -4.84
N HIS A 88 10.71 -7.78 -3.93
CA HIS A 88 11.57 -8.93 -4.27
C HIS A 88 10.79 -10.23 -4.49
N TRP A 89 9.54 -10.32 -4.01
CA TRP A 89 8.71 -11.53 -4.09
C TRP A 89 7.66 -11.50 -5.20
N VAL A 90 7.42 -10.33 -5.81
CA VAL A 90 6.39 -10.17 -6.86
C VAL A 90 6.98 -10.20 -8.28
N VAL A 91 8.30 -10.14 -8.42
CA VAL A 91 8.99 -10.03 -9.73
C VAL A 91 9.76 -11.30 -10.12
N ASN A 92 9.61 -12.41 -9.39
CA ASN A 92 10.17 -13.72 -9.76
C ASN A 92 9.06 -14.74 -10.01
#